data_94c611835704393ce8f402e938bdea6d
#
_entry.id   94c611835704393ce8f402e938bdea6d
#
_cell.length_a   1.000
_cell.length_b   1.000
_cell.length_c   1.000
_cell.angle_alpha   90.00
_cell.angle_beta   90.00
_cell.angle_gamma   90.00
#
_symmetry.space_group_name_H-M   'P 1'
#
loop_
_entity.id
_entity.type
_entity.pdbx_description
1 polymer ?
#
loop_
_entity_poly.entity_id
_entity_poly.type
_entity_poly.pdbx_seq_one_letter_code
_entity_poly.pdbx_strand_id
1 'polypeptide(L)'
;MQAETQAQIDIITTAIDLLRKHVDFEAATARLAELEALSAEGDFWNDQAAAQEAMREKNRLQRQIEAITALQTELDDATGLIELGEMEGDEEVVAEAEASLAELVTLAEKRQLESLLSGEADGNDCFLEVHAGAGGTEAQDWAAMLVRMYSRWCERRGFKLQMIEESAGEEAGIKSVTMRIEGDNAYGWLKTESGVHRLVRISPYDSSARRHTSFASAWVYPVVDDDIEIEIEDKDLRVDTYRASGAGGQHVNKTDSAIRITHLPTNIVVQCQNDRSQHRNRATALNMLKARLYELELQKREEAANDAASSKTDIGWGNQIRSYVLHPYQMVKDLRTSIEKGNAGAVLDGDLDDFVEASLAARVGAQRDS
;
A
#
# COMPACT_ATOMS: atom_id res chain seq x y z
N MET A 1 22.81 -33.77 -4.32
CA MET A 1 21.95 -32.64 -3.91
C MET A 1 20.64 -33.17 -3.35
N GLN A 2 20.22 -32.74 -2.18
CA GLN A 2 18.97 -33.18 -1.54
C GLN A 2 17.75 -32.55 -2.24
N ALA A 3 16.58 -33.19 -2.16
CA ALA A 3 15.36 -32.67 -2.81
C ALA A 3 14.91 -31.32 -2.25
N GLU A 4 15.21 -31.05 -0.97
CA GLU A 4 14.93 -29.77 -0.31
C GLU A 4 15.80 -28.64 -0.85
N THR A 5 17.08 -28.89 -1.03
CA THR A 5 18.05 -27.95 -1.62
C THR A 5 17.65 -27.58 -3.05
N GLN A 6 17.22 -28.57 -3.86
CA GLN A 6 16.73 -28.32 -5.21
C GLN A 6 15.47 -27.44 -5.22
N ALA A 7 14.53 -27.67 -4.30
CA ALA A 7 13.33 -26.85 -4.18
C ALA A 7 13.67 -25.38 -3.84
N GLN A 8 14.66 -25.15 -2.97
CA GLN A 8 15.13 -23.80 -2.65
C GLN A 8 15.75 -23.10 -3.87
N ILE A 9 16.58 -23.80 -4.62
CA ILE A 9 17.18 -23.29 -5.88
C ILE A 9 16.09 -22.92 -6.89
N ASP A 10 15.06 -23.77 -7.04
CA ASP A 10 13.95 -23.53 -7.97
C ASP A 10 13.13 -22.28 -7.55
N ILE A 11 12.90 -22.08 -6.25
CA ILE A 11 12.22 -20.88 -5.71
C ILE A 11 13.02 -19.62 -6.05
N ILE A 12 14.33 -19.61 -5.75
CA ILE A 12 15.19 -18.45 -6.00
C ILE A 12 15.28 -18.16 -7.49
N THR A 13 15.46 -19.18 -8.32
CA THR A 13 15.52 -19.04 -9.80
C THR A 13 14.23 -18.43 -10.33
N THR A 14 13.09 -18.94 -9.87
CA THR A 14 11.77 -18.40 -10.25
C THR A 14 11.62 -16.94 -9.86
N ALA A 15 12.06 -16.57 -8.67
CA ALA A 15 12.02 -15.18 -8.19
C ALA A 15 12.93 -14.27 -9.05
N ILE A 16 14.15 -14.71 -9.38
CA ILE A 16 15.07 -13.96 -10.26
C ILE A 16 14.47 -13.76 -11.66
N ASP A 17 13.86 -14.79 -12.24
CA ASP A 17 13.22 -14.72 -13.55
C ASP A 17 12.03 -13.73 -13.55
N LEU A 18 11.23 -13.72 -12.48
CA LEU A 18 10.14 -12.76 -12.32
C LEU A 18 10.67 -11.33 -12.16
N LEU A 19 11.71 -11.13 -11.36
CA LEU A 19 12.37 -9.84 -11.18
C LEU A 19 12.95 -9.31 -12.51
N ARG A 20 13.64 -10.14 -13.27
CA ARG A 20 14.18 -9.80 -14.60
C ARG A 20 13.11 -9.38 -15.59
N LYS A 21 11.99 -10.12 -15.63
CA LYS A 21 10.85 -9.79 -16.48
C LYS A 21 10.21 -8.47 -16.05
N HIS A 22 10.07 -8.26 -14.73
CA HIS A 22 9.42 -7.06 -14.20
C HIS A 22 10.19 -5.77 -14.54
N VAL A 23 11.50 -5.80 -14.44
CA VAL A 23 12.36 -4.65 -14.71
C VAL A 23 12.63 -4.48 -16.22
N ASP A 24 12.29 -5.47 -17.05
CA ASP A 24 12.81 -5.59 -18.43
C ASP A 24 14.35 -5.47 -18.43
N PHE A 25 14.99 -6.46 -17.84
CA PHE A 25 16.42 -6.41 -17.50
C PHE A 25 17.31 -6.01 -18.67
N GLU A 26 17.01 -6.45 -19.89
CA GLU A 26 17.79 -6.09 -21.08
C GLU A 26 17.61 -4.62 -21.45
N ALA A 27 16.37 -4.13 -21.48
CA ALA A 27 16.08 -2.73 -21.77
C ALA A 27 16.62 -1.81 -20.68
N ALA A 28 16.49 -2.21 -19.40
CA ALA A 28 17.01 -1.46 -18.25
C ALA A 28 18.54 -1.35 -18.29
N THR A 29 19.24 -2.43 -18.67
CA THR A 29 20.70 -2.44 -18.79
C THR A 29 21.16 -1.54 -19.95
N ALA A 30 20.48 -1.60 -21.11
CA ALA A 30 20.77 -0.72 -22.23
C ALA A 30 20.53 0.76 -21.85
N ARG A 31 19.43 1.04 -21.17
CA ARG A 31 19.09 2.39 -20.71
C ARG A 31 20.08 2.94 -19.68
N LEU A 32 20.55 2.09 -18.77
CA LEU A 32 21.59 2.46 -17.81
C LEU A 32 22.87 2.88 -18.53
N ALA A 33 23.32 2.11 -19.54
CA ALA A 33 24.50 2.44 -20.33
C ALA A 33 24.33 3.77 -21.10
N GLU A 34 23.14 4.05 -21.65
CA GLU A 34 22.84 5.35 -22.28
C GLU A 34 22.96 6.51 -21.29
N LEU A 35 22.37 6.36 -20.09
CA LEU A 35 22.40 7.39 -19.04
C LEU A 35 23.83 7.60 -18.51
N GLU A 36 24.65 6.56 -18.47
CA GLU A 36 26.07 6.64 -18.14
C GLU A 36 26.84 7.44 -19.19
N ALA A 37 26.62 7.14 -20.46
CA ALA A 37 27.24 7.88 -21.56
C ALA A 37 26.81 9.35 -21.55
N LEU A 38 25.51 9.61 -21.38
CA LEU A 38 24.95 10.96 -21.32
C LEU A 38 25.52 11.77 -20.14
N SER A 39 25.66 11.15 -18.97
CA SER A 39 26.20 11.79 -17.78
C SER A 39 27.70 12.15 -17.88
N ALA A 40 28.42 11.54 -18.82
CA ALA A 40 29.82 11.82 -19.10
C ALA A 40 30.02 12.99 -20.10
N GLU A 41 28.94 13.44 -20.76
CA GLU A 41 29.00 14.59 -21.68
C GLU A 41 29.14 15.91 -20.92
N GLY A 42 29.99 16.81 -21.44
CA GLY A 42 30.27 18.11 -20.77
C GLY A 42 29.06 19.01 -20.64
N ASP A 43 28.09 18.91 -21.55
CA ASP A 43 26.89 19.75 -21.62
C ASP A 43 25.73 19.22 -20.75
N PHE A 44 25.85 18.01 -20.22
CA PHE A 44 24.81 17.35 -19.39
C PHE A 44 24.32 18.20 -18.20
N TRP A 45 25.24 18.93 -17.58
CA TRP A 45 24.97 19.73 -16.38
C TRP A 45 24.42 21.14 -16.68
N ASN A 46 24.28 21.52 -17.95
CA ASN A 46 23.78 22.85 -18.34
C ASN A 46 22.28 23.00 -18.03
N ASP A 47 21.50 21.89 -18.08
CA ASP A 47 20.12 21.85 -17.62
C ASP A 47 20.04 21.06 -16.31
N GLN A 48 19.99 21.79 -15.19
CA GLN A 48 20.04 21.21 -13.87
C GLN A 48 18.82 20.32 -13.56
N ALA A 49 17.63 20.66 -14.08
CA ALA A 49 16.41 19.89 -13.84
C ALA A 49 16.44 18.55 -14.61
N ALA A 50 16.77 18.58 -15.89
CA ALA A 50 16.91 17.37 -16.72
C ALA A 50 18.05 16.46 -16.22
N ALA A 51 19.19 17.03 -15.80
CA ALA A 51 20.28 16.27 -15.23
C ALA A 51 19.89 15.57 -13.93
N GLN A 52 19.14 16.24 -13.06
CA GLN A 52 18.68 15.68 -11.81
C GLN A 52 17.70 14.51 -12.01
N GLU A 53 16.79 14.62 -12.98
CA GLU A 53 15.86 13.56 -13.34
C GLU A 53 16.61 12.35 -13.93
N ALA A 54 17.50 12.57 -14.89
CA ALA A 54 18.34 11.51 -15.47
C ALA A 54 19.19 10.79 -14.42
N MET A 55 19.75 11.50 -13.45
CA MET A 55 20.52 10.90 -12.35
C MET A 55 19.65 10.10 -11.40
N ARG A 56 18.40 10.53 -11.12
CA ARG A 56 17.44 9.75 -10.34
C ARG A 56 17.08 8.45 -11.07
N GLU A 57 16.81 8.52 -12.38
CA GLU A 57 16.53 7.36 -13.22
C GLU A 57 17.73 6.39 -13.21
N LYS A 58 18.94 6.90 -13.46
CA LYS A 58 20.20 6.13 -13.43
C LYS A 58 20.35 5.37 -12.11
N ASN A 59 20.27 6.07 -10.97
CA ASN A 59 20.44 5.47 -9.65
C ASN A 59 19.36 4.42 -9.33
N ARG A 60 18.15 4.58 -9.84
CA ARG A 60 17.08 3.60 -9.70
C ARG A 60 17.39 2.34 -10.49
N LEU A 61 17.69 2.48 -11.78
CA LEU A 61 18.00 1.35 -12.66
C LEU A 61 19.24 0.59 -12.17
N GLN A 62 20.29 1.31 -11.78
CA GLN A 62 21.50 0.71 -11.24
C GLN A 62 21.22 -0.16 -10.03
N ARG A 63 20.47 0.35 -9.03
CA ARG A 63 20.10 -0.43 -7.82
C ARG A 63 19.29 -1.66 -8.16
N GLN A 64 18.35 -1.57 -9.12
CA GLN A 64 17.53 -2.71 -9.54
C GLN A 64 18.36 -3.80 -10.22
N ILE A 65 19.25 -3.41 -11.15
CA ILE A 65 20.13 -4.33 -11.86
C ILE A 65 21.13 -5.00 -10.90
N GLU A 66 21.76 -4.21 -10.02
CA GLU A 66 22.70 -4.71 -9.01
C GLU A 66 22.04 -5.72 -8.07
N ALA A 67 20.81 -5.44 -7.61
CA ALA A 67 20.09 -6.34 -6.72
C ALA A 67 19.76 -7.70 -7.36
N ILE A 68 19.37 -7.70 -8.64
CA ILE A 68 19.09 -8.93 -9.40
C ILE A 68 20.39 -9.70 -9.67
N THR A 69 21.45 -8.99 -10.05
CA THR A 69 22.76 -9.59 -10.35
C THR A 69 23.38 -10.20 -9.09
N ALA A 70 23.27 -9.53 -7.95
CA ALA A 70 23.74 -10.05 -6.68
C ALA A 70 23.04 -11.36 -6.30
N LEU A 71 21.69 -11.41 -6.38
CA LEU A 71 20.93 -12.64 -6.14
C LEU A 71 21.38 -13.80 -7.03
N GLN A 72 21.62 -13.53 -8.32
CA GLN A 72 22.09 -14.56 -9.25
C GLN A 72 23.49 -15.05 -8.88
N THR A 73 24.41 -14.12 -8.57
CA THR A 73 25.79 -14.47 -8.20
C THR A 73 25.81 -15.30 -6.90
N GLU A 74 25.06 -14.90 -5.87
CA GLU A 74 24.99 -15.62 -4.62
C GLU A 74 24.37 -17.03 -4.79
N LEU A 75 23.39 -17.18 -5.69
CA LEU A 75 22.81 -18.47 -6.03
C LEU A 75 23.84 -19.39 -6.73
N ASP A 76 24.56 -18.84 -7.72
CA ASP A 76 25.59 -19.58 -8.46
C ASP A 76 26.73 -20.00 -7.53
N ASP A 77 27.18 -19.12 -6.63
CA ASP A 77 28.23 -19.39 -5.66
C ASP A 77 27.81 -20.49 -4.66
N ALA A 78 26.59 -20.38 -4.09
CA ALA A 78 26.08 -21.37 -3.15
C ALA A 78 25.91 -22.75 -3.82
N THR A 79 25.39 -22.78 -5.04
CA THR A 79 25.23 -24.02 -5.81
C THR A 79 26.57 -24.66 -6.12
N GLY A 80 27.56 -23.85 -6.55
CA GLY A 80 28.92 -24.31 -6.81
C GLY A 80 29.62 -24.87 -5.57
N LEU A 81 29.42 -24.24 -4.40
CA LEU A 81 29.97 -24.74 -3.14
C LEU A 81 29.34 -26.07 -2.72
N ILE A 82 28.02 -26.26 -2.92
CA ILE A 82 27.36 -27.54 -2.64
C ILE A 82 27.92 -28.65 -3.53
N GLU A 83 28.03 -28.40 -4.86
CA GLU A 83 28.60 -29.37 -5.80
C GLU A 83 30.02 -29.75 -5.43
N LEU A 84 30.85 -28.78 -5.09
CA LEU A 84 32.26 -29.01 -4.71
C LEU A 84 32.35 -29.81 -3.40
N GLY A 85 31.58 -29.42 -2.36
CA GLY A 85 31.55 -30.10 -1.09
C GLY A 85 31.05 -31.55 -1.19
N GLU A 86 30.02 -31.81 -2.03
CA GLU A 86 29.60 -33.20 -2.33
C GLU A 86 30.67 -34.01 -3.02
N MET A 87 31.45 -33.42 -3.95
CA MET A 87 32.55 -34.12 -4.65
C MET A 87 33.71 -34.44 -3.72
N GLU A 88 34.02 -33.54 -2.78
CA GLU A 88 35.13 -33.72 -1.83
C GLU A 88 34.73 -34.47 -0.57
N GLY A 89 33.42 -34.66 -0.36
CA GLY A 89 32.84 -35.30 0.85
C GLY A 89 32.94 -34.43 2.11
N ASP A 90 32.95 -33.09 1.92
CA ASP A 90 33.03 -32.09 2.97
C ASP A 90 31.62 -31.66 3.40
N GLU A 91 31.08 -32.36 4.39
CA GLU A 91 29.73 -32.09 4.92
C GLU A 91 29.60 -30.70 5.57
N GLU A 92 30.68 -30.11 6.07
CA GLU A 92 30.67 -28.80 6.72
C GLU A 92 30.46 -27.69 5.69
N VAL A 93 31.14 -27.75 4.55
CA VAL A 93 30.95 -26.83 3.43
C VAL A 93 29.58 -26.94 2.83
N VAL A 94 29.05 -28.16 2.68
CA VAL A 94 27.67 -28.36 2.18
C VAL A 94 26.66 -27.74 3.13
N ALA A 95 26.78 -27.96 4.44
CA ALA A 95 25.85 -27.41 5.42
C ALA A 95 25.89 -25.86 5.48
N GLU A 96 27.06 -25.25 5.34
CA GLU A 96 27.20 -23.80 5.30
C GLU A 96 26.54 -23.22 4.03
N ALA A 97 26.74 -23.85 2.89
CA ALA A 97 26.13 -23.42 1.63
C ALA A 97 24.59 -23.62 1.61
N GLU A 98 24.08 -24.69 2.22
CA GLU A 98 22.63 -24.88 2.40
C GLU A 98 22.02 -23.83 3.33
N ALA A 99 22.72 -23.42 4.40
CA ALA A 99 22.28 -22.32 5.26
C ALA A 99 22.24 -20.99 4.49
N SER A 100 23.23 -20.71 3.66
CA SER A 100 23.25 -19.53 2.79
C SER A 100 22.09 -19.54 1.78
N LEU A 101 21.73 -20.69 1.20
CA LEU A 101 20.55 -20.81 0.32
C LEU A 101 19.24 -20.50 1.06
N ALA A 102 19.09 -20.90 2.31
CA ALA A 102 17.90 -20.62 3.08
C ALA A 102 17.73 -19.11 3.35
N GLU A 103 18.82 -18.39 3.62
CA GLU A 103 18.83 -16.93 3.73
C GLU A 103 18.51 -16.28 2.39
N LEU A 104 19.06 -16.82 1.29
CA LEU A 104 18.83 -16.32 -0.05
C LEU A 104 17.38 -16.49 -0.52
N VAL A 105 16.69 -17.58 -0.13
CA VAL A 105 15.23 -17.74 -0.36
C VAL A 105 14.47 -16.57 0.24
N THR A 106 14.72 -16.28 1.53
CA THR A 106 14.05 -15.18 2.22
C THR A 106 14.30 -13.83 1.56
N LEU A 107 15.55 -13.59 1.11
CA LEU A 107 15.93 -12.37 0.40
C LEU A 107 15.25 -12.29 -0.98
N ALA A 108 15.20 -13.38 -1.73
CA ALA A 108 14.58 -13.46 -3.06
C ALA A 108 13.07 -13.19 -2.98
N GLU A 109 12.38 -13.81 -2.02
CA GLU A 109 10.95 -13.57 -1.76
C GLU A 109 10.69 -12.10 -1.41
N LYS A 110 11.50 -11.51 -0.53
CA LYS A 110 11.40 -10.09 -0.18
C LYS A 110 11.60 -9.19 -1.40
N ARG A 111 12.60 -9.45 -2.25
CA ARG A 111 12.86 -8.68 -3.48
C ARG A 111 11.74 -8.83 -4.50
N GLN A 112 11.16 -10.02 -4.60
CA GLN A 112 9.99 -10.24 -5.45
C GLN A 112 8.81 -9.39 -4.99
N LEU A 113 8.54 -9.33 -3.69
CA LEU A 113 7.50 -8.47 -3.12
C LEU A 113 7.78 -6.98 -3.38
N GLU A 114 9.01 -6.53 -3.15
CA GLU A 114 9.43 -5.15 -3.44
C GLU A 114 9.22 -4.79 -4.92
N SER A 115 9.39 -5.75 -5.84
CA SER A 115 9.16 -5.53 -7.28
C SER A 115 7.70 -5.27 -7.64
N LEU A 116 6.75 -5.78 -6.84
CA LEU A 116 5.33 -5.50 -7.01
C LEU A 116 4.97 -4.04 -6.66
N LEU A 117 5.89 -3.32 -6.01
CA LEU A 117 5.76 -1.93 -5.57
C LEU A 117 6.49 -0.98 -6.53
N SER A 118 6.18 -1.07 -7.83
CA SER A 118 6.87 -0.34 -8.89
C SER A 118 6.10 0.86 -9.46
N GLY A 119 4.91 1.15 -8.93
CA GLY A 119 4.12 2.31 -9.31
C GLY A 119 4.81 3.61 -8.91
N GLU A 120 4.62 4.68 -9.70
CA GLU A 120 5.21 6.00 -9.48
C GLU A 120 5.01 6.52 -8.04
N ALA A 121 3.83 6.29 -7.48
CA ALA A 121 3.46 6.72 -6.13
C ALA A 121 3.77 5.68 -5.04
N ASP A 122 4.20 4.46 -5.39
CA ASP A 122 4.31 3.36 -4.43
C ASP A 122 5.32 3.63 -3.30
N GLY A 123 6.36 4.42 -3.59
CA GLY A 123 7.36 4.83 -2.61
C GLY A 123 6.89 5.86 -1.57
N ASN A 124 5.70 6.42 -1.76
CA ASN A 124 5.21 7.51 -0.93
C ASN A 124 4.61 7.00 0.39
N ASP A 125 4.56 7.92 1.37
CA ASP A 125 3.65 7.81 2.50
C ASP A 125 2.19 7.76 2.02
N CYS A 126 1.26 7.33 2.87
CA CYS A 126 -0.15 7.34 2.50
C CYS A 126 -1.06 7.90 3.58
N PHE A 127 -2.23 8.33 3.14
CA PHE A 127 -3.39 8.51 3.99
C PHE A 127 -4.29 7.27 3.88
N LEU A 128 -4.75 6.78 5.02
CA LEU A 128 -5.78 5.76 5.13
C LEU A 128 -7.02 6.36 5.79
N GLU A 129 -8.12 6.34 5.07
CA GLU A 129 -9.43 6.73 5.59
C GLU A 129 -10.31 5.51 5.80
N VAL A 130 -10.96 5.44 6.94
CA VAL A 130 -11.94 4.41 7.25
C VAL A 130 -13.28 5.08 7.56
N HIS A 131 -14.35 4.63 6.91
CA HIS A 131 -15.69 5.13 7.11
C HIS A 131 -16.65 3.99 7.48
N ALA A 132 -17.48 4.24 8.49
CA ALA A 132 -18.59 3.35 8.81
C ALA A 132 -19.62 3.36 7.66
N GLY A 133 -20.00 2.19 7.20
CA GLY A 133 -21.07 2.02 6.22
C GLY A 133 -22.48 2.03 6.82
N ALA A 134 -23.44 1.53 6.07
CA ALA A 134 -24.81 1.34 6.57
C ALA A 134 -24.81 0.27 7.69
N GLY A 135 -25.45 0.55 8.83
CA GLY A 135 -25.57 -0.38 9.95
C GLY A 135 -25.57 0.27 11.34
N GLY A 136 -25.59 1.61 11.42
CA GLY A 136 -25.65 2.32 12.70
C GLY A 136 -24.47 2.02 13.62
N THR A 137 -24.70 1.82 14.91
CA THR A 137 -23.68 1.56 15.94
C THR A 137 -22.80 0.36 15.61
N GLU A 138 -23.35 -0.70 15.00
CA GLU A 138 -22.61 -1.90 14.61
C GLU A 138 -21.59 -1.60 13.51
N ALA A 139 -21.91 -0.77 12.52
CA ALA A 139 -20.99 -0.36 11.48
C ALA A 139 -19.90 0.59 12.01
N GLN A 140 -20.25 1.44 12.99
CA GLN A 140 -19.30 2.32 13.66
C GLN A 140 -18.27 1.53 14.49
N ASP A 141 -18.72 0.47 15.17
CA ASP A 141 -17.81 -0.45 15.87
C ASP A 141 -16.94 -1.23 14.91
N TRP A 142 -17.50 -1.68 13.78
CA TRP A 142 -16.73 -2.32 12.72
C TRP A 142 -15.63 -1.41 12.16
N ALA A 143 -15.91 -0.14 11.93
CA ALA A 143 -14.91 0.83 11.51
C ALA A 143 -13.79 0.96 12.55
N ALA A 144 -14.11 1.00 13.84
CA ALA A 144 -13.10 1.02 14.91
C ALA A 144 -12.24 -0.25 14.92
N MET A 145 -12.84 -1.41 14.67
CA MET A 145 -12.09 -2.67 14.55
C MET A 145 -11.12 -2.66 13.35
N LEU A 146 -11.52 -2.12 12.19
CA LEU A 146 -10.64 -1.95 11.03
C LEU A 146 -9.49 -1.00 11.31
N VAL A 147 -9.75 0.13 11.96
CA VAL A 147 -8.71 1.08 12.38
C VAL A 147 -7.68 0.38 13.27
N ARG A 148 -8.13 -0.39 14.26
CA ARG A 148 -7.23 -1.17 15.11
C ARG A 148 -6.43 -2.19 14.31
N MET A 149 -7.05 -2.91 13.40
CA MET A 149 -6.42 -3.92 12.54
C MET A 149 -5.28 -3.31 11.72
N TYR A 150 -5.53 -2.19 11.04
CA TYR A 150 -4.50 -1.50 10.26
C TYR A 150 -3.43 -0.88 11.16
N SER A 151 -3.78 -0.33 12.31
CA SER A 151 -2.80 0.20 13.27
C SER A 151 -1.83 -0.89 13.73
N ARG A 152 -2.34 -2.07 14.08
CA ARG A 152 -1.51 -3.22 14.47
C ARG A 152 -0.61 -3.72 13.34
N TRP A 153 -1.13 -3.75 12.12
CA TRP A 153 -0.33 -4.10 10.96
C TRP A 153 0.80 -3.09 10.71
N CYS A 154 0.52 -1.79 10.80
CA CYS A 154 1.53 -0.74 10.69
C CYS A 154 2.61 -0.86 11.78
N GLU A 155 2.22 -1.11 13.04
CA GLU A 155 3.15 -1.34 14.14
C GLU A 155 4.09 -2.52 13.85
N ARG A 156 3.56 -3.64 13.34
CA ARG A 156 4.34 -4.85 13.00
C ARG A 156 5.34 -4.61 11.87
N ARG A 157 4.96 -3.77 10.89
CA ARG A 157 5.82 -3.38 9.77
C ARG A 157 6.79 -2.24 10.10
N GLY A 158 6.70 -1.65 11.29
CA GLY A 158 7.55 -0.54 11.71
C GLY A 158 7.17 0.79 11.08
N PHE A 159 5.96 0.91 10.52
CA PHE A 159 5.44 2.17 9.99
C PHE A 159 5.03 3.10 11.13
N LYS A 160 5.25 4.39 10.92
CA LYS A 160 4.72 5.41 11.83
C LYS A 160 3.30 5.73 11.46
N LEU A 161 2.41 5.75 12.45
CA LEU A 161 1.01 6.07 12.28
C LEU A 161 0.69 7.35 13.05
N GLN A 162 0.08 8.32 12.36
CA GLN A 162 -0.42 9.55 12.95
C GLN A 162 -1.91 9.68 12.68
N MET A 163 -2.72 9.80 13.73
CA MET A 163 -4.13 10.13 13.62
C MET A 163 -4.27 11.59 13.20
N ILE A 164 -4.91 11.84 12.06
CA ILE A 164 -5.13 13.20 11.53
C ILE A 164 -6.51 13.71 11.94
N GLU A 165 -7.52 12.88 11.80
CA GLU A 165 -8.90 13.22 12.15
C GLU A 165 -9.64 11.97 12.62
N GLU A 166 -10.48 12.15 13.64
CA GLU A 166 -11.37 11.11 14.12
C GLU A 166 -12.75 11.72 14.43
N SER A 167 -13.78 11.12 13.86
CA SER A 167 -15.17 11.42 14.18
C SER A 167 -15.76 10.24 14.94
N ALA A 168 -16.00 10.42 16.23
CA ALA A 168 -16.55 9.39 17.09
C ALA A 168 -17.98 8.99 16.69
N GLY A 169 -18.33 7.75 16.94
CA GLY A 169 -19.70 7.27 16.83
C GLY A 169 -20.63 7.91 17.87
N GLU A 170 -21.93 7.82 17.67
CA GLU A 170 -22.91 8.42 18.59
C GLU A 170 -23.00 7.66 19.91
N GLU A 171 -22.97 6.33 19.86
CA GLU A 171 -23.08 5.46 21.04
C GLU A 171 -21.76 4.67 21.25
N ALA A 172 -21.14 4.21 20.18
CA ALA A 172 -19.87 3.47 20.20
C ALA A 172 -19.17 3.54 18.85
N GLY A 173 -17.89 3.19 18.83
CA GLY A 173 -17.10 3.08 17.60
C GLY A 173 -16.78 4.43 16.95
N ILE A 174 -16.51 4.41 15.65
CA ILE A 174 -16.02 5.54 14.86
C ILE A 174 -16.89 5.71 13.62
N LYS A 175 -17.31 6.95 13.33
CA LYS A 175 -17.99 7.28 12.06
C LYS A 175 -17.00 7.35 10.91
N SER A 176 -15.90 8.04 11.12
CA SER A 176 -14.81 8.16 10.16
C SER A 176 -13.50 8.45 10.87
N VAL A 177 -12.41 8.02 10.27
CA VAL A 177 -11.05 8.33 10.72
C VAL A 177 -10.16 8.54 9.51
N THR A 178 -9.22 9.46 9.62
CA THR A 178 -8.13 9.66 8.68
C THR A 178 -6.81 9.50 9.41
N MET A 179 -5.97 8.59 8.92
CA MET A 179 -4.63 8.31 9.46
C MET A 179 -3.59 8.60 8.39
N ARG A 180 -2.48 9.21 8.78
CA ARG A 180 -1.27 9.28 7.96
C ARG A 180 -0.35 8.16 8.36
N ILE A 181 0.15 7.41 7.39
CA ILE A 181 1.06 6.30 7.56
C ILE A 181 2.35 6.65 6.84
N GLU A 182 3.46 6.71 7.59
CA GLU A 182 4.78 7.04 7.08
C GLU A 182 5.68 5.81 7.14
N GLY A 183 6.36 5.54 6.03
CA GLY A 183 7.32 4.44 5.92
C GLY A 183 7.61 4.04 4.49
N ASP A 184 8.65 3.23 4.29
CA ASP A 184 9.09 2.80 2.97
C ASP A 184 7.99 2.04 2.23
N ASN A 185 7.55 2.60 1.11
CA ASN A 185 6.49 2.05 0.28
C ASN A 185 5.12 1.89 0.99
N ALA A 186 4.82 2.76 1.97
CA ALA A 186 3.57 2.64 2.73
C ALA A 186 2.32 2.67 1.83
N TYR A 187 2.28 3.57 0.84
CA TYR A 187 1.20 3.60 -0.15
C TYR A 187 1.18 2.32 -1.00
N GLY A 188 2.33 1.92 -1.51
CA GLY A 188 2.47 0.73 -2.35
C GLY A 188 1.88 -0.51 -1.71
N TRP A 189 2.16 -0.72 -0.41
CA TRP A 189 1.61 -1.83 0.35
C TRP A 189 0.10 -1.74 0.57
N LEU A 190 -0.41 -0.55 0.91
CA LEU A 190 -1.80 -0.38 1.32
C LEU A 190 -2.76 -0.05 0.17
N LYS A 191 -2.28 0.35 -1.01
CA LYS A 191 -3.13 0.77 -2.15
C LYS A 191 -4.20 -0.24 -2.54
N THR A 192 -3.94 -1.52 -2.34
CA THR A 192 -4.90 -2.60 -2.63
C THR A 192 -5.95 -2.80 -1.53
N GLU A 193 -5.82 -2.15 -0.38
CA GLU A 193 -6.78 -2.23 0.72
C GLU A 193 -7.98 -1.28 0.56
N SER A 194 -7.98 -0.44 -0.49
CA SER A 194 -9.11 0.42 -0.83
C SER A 194 -10.32 -0.42 -1.26
N GLY A 195 -11.44 -0.25 -0.55
CA GLY A 195 -12.69 -0.94 -0.86
C GLY A 195 -13.59 -1.18 0.35
N VAL A 196 -14.58 -2.05 0.17
CA VAL A 196 -15.59 -2.35 1.18
C VAL A 196 -15.24 -3.63 1.93
N HIS A 197 -15.23 -3.55 3.25
CA HIS A 197 -15.01 -4.65 4.18
C HIS A 197 -16.34 -5.06 4.83
N ARG A 198 -16.67 -6.35 4.74
CA ARG A 198 -17.90 -6.91 5.29
C ARG A 198 -17.62 -7.69 6.56
N LEU A 199 -18.31 -7.38 7.65
CA LEU A 199 -18.29 -8.13 8.90
C LEU A 199 -19.59 -8.91 9.10
N VAL A 200 -19.48 -10.17 9.50
CA VAL A 200 -20.61 -11.00 9.92
C VAL A 200 -20.31 -11.56 11.31
N ARG A 201 -21.05 -11.11 12.32
CA ARG A 201 -20.89 -11.56 13.71
C ARG A 201 -22.22 -11.50 14.47
N ILE A 202 -22.24 -12.06 15.68
CA ILE A 202 -23.28 -11.76 16.67
C ILE A 202 -23.02 -10.35 17.20
N SER A 203 -24.01 -9.47 17.11
CA SER A 203 -23.84 -8.09 17.54
C SER A 203 -23.79 -8.00 19.08
N PRO A 204 -22.78 -7.32 19.64
CA PRO A 204 -22.74 -7.02 21.08
C PRO A 204 -23.75 -5.93 21.48
N TYR A 205 -24.34 -5.23 20.52
CA TYR A 205 -25.33 -4.15 20.73
C TYR A 205 -26.77 -4.63 20.56
N ASP A 206 -26.99 -5.88 20.10
CA ASP A 206 -28.33 -6.47 20.00
C ASP A 206 -28.61 -7.34 21.20
N SER A 207 -29.60 -6.92 22.03
CA SER A 207 -30.03 -7.66 23.19
C SER A 207 -30.55 -9.07 22.86
N SER A 208 -30.94 -9.33 21.63
CA SER A 208 -31.42 -10.62 21.13
C SER A 208 -30.26 -11.52 20.62
N ALA A 209 -29.02 -11.07 20.70
CA ALA A 209 -27.82 -11.79 20.23
C ALA A 209 -27.94 -12.33 18.79
N ARG A 210 -28.59 -11.56 17.92
CA ARG A 210 -28.75 -11.94 16.49
C ARG A 210 -27.47 -11.70 15.71
N ARG A 211 -27.34 -12.46 14.65
CA ARG A 211 -26.25 -12.29 13.68
C ARG A 211 -26.54 -11.08 12.79
N HIS A 212 -25.59 -10.13 12.75
CA HIS A 212 -25.67 -8.95 11.92
C HIS A 212 -24.56 -8.95 10.85
N THR A 213 -24.85 -8.24 9.76
CA THR A 213 -23.87 -7.95 8.73
C THR A 213 -23.66 -6.44 8.70
N SER A 214 -22.41 -6.02 8.81
CA SER A 214 -22.01 -4.62 8.82
C SER A 214 -20.96 -4.36 7.76
N PHE A 215 -20.94 -3.14 7.25
CA PHE A 215 -20.02 -2.71 6.23
C PHE A 215 -19.23 -1.50 6.71
N ALA A 216 -17.97 -1.46 6.34
CA ALA A 216 -17.13 -0.28 6.46
C ALA A 216 -16.24 -0.18 5.21
N SER A 217 -15.88 1.00 4.81
CA SER A 217 -14.98 1.23 3.66
C SER A 217 -13.64 1.75 4.15
N ALA A 218 -12.59 1.26 3.52
CA ALA A 218 -11.24 1.81 3.64
C ALA A 218 -10.85 2.46 2.31
N TRP A 219 -10.15 3.58 2.36
CA TRP A 219 -9.63 4.28 1.20
C TRP A 219 -8.19 4.68 1.46
N VAL A 220 -7.30 4.32 0.56
CA VAL A 220 -5.86 4.61 0.65
C VAL A 220 -5.48 5.50 -0.52
N TYR A 221 -4.77 6.57 -0.22
CA TYR A 221 -4.25 7.48 -1.23
C TYR A 221 -2.87 8.00 -0.83
N PRO A 222 -1.97 8.26 -1.80
CA PRO A 222 -0.59 8.63 -1.49
C PRO A 222 -0.50 10.03 -0.87
N VAL A 223 0.50 10.24 -0.05
CA VAL A 223 0.97 11.60 0.27
C VAL A 223 1.75 12.09 -0.94
N VAL A 224 1.32 13.19 -1.49
CA VAL A 224 1.98 13.83 -2.64
C VAL A 224 2.84 14.97 -2.10
N ASP A 225 4.13 14.95 -2.43
CA ASP A 225 5.01 16.08 -2.16
C ASP A 225 4.62 17.29 -3.03
N ASP A 226 4.97 18.50 -2.58
CA ASP A 226 4.57 19.76 -3.24
C ASP A 226 5.09 19.92 -4.70
N ASP A 227 5.92 18.99 -5.19
CA ASP A 227 6.53 19.04 -6.52
C ASP A 227 5.62 18.56 -7.67
N ILE A 228 4.47 17.95 -7.38
CA ILE A 228 3.49 17.64 -8.42
C ILE A 228 2.52 18.83 -8.50
N GLU A 229 2.67 19.65 -9.54
CA GLU A 229 1.80 20.80 -9.85
C GLU A 229 0.36 20.33 -10.17
N ILE A 230 -0.37 19.98 -9.11
CA ILE A 230 -1.83 20.04 -9.21
C ILE A 230 -2.20 21.49 -8.96
N GLU A 231 -2.44 22.23 -10.02
CA GLU A 231 -2.98 23.59 -9.92
C GLU A 231 -4.38 23.52 -9.32
N ILE A 232 -4.46 23.88 -8.03
CA ILE A 232 -5.74 24.08 -7.35
C ILE A 232 -5.99 25.57 -7.35
N GLU A 233 -6.95 26.03 -8.15
CA GLU A 233 -7.35 27.44 -8.13
C GLU A 233 -8.27 27.71 -6.94
N ASP A 234 -8.04 28.82 -6.24
CA ASP A 234 -8.87 29.21 -5.07
C ASP A 234 -10.36 29.36 -5.42
N LYS A 235 -10.70 29.66 -6.69
CA LYS A 235 -12.09 29.75 -7.18
C LYS A 235 -12.82 28.41 -7.18
N ASP A 236 -12.07 27.31 -7.27
CA ASP A 236 -12.60 25.94 -7.31
C ASP A 236 -12.74 25.33 -5.92
N LEU A 237 -12.35 26.08 -4.89
CA LEU A 237 -12.43 25.67 -3.51
C LEU A 237 -13.56 26.36 -2.76
N ARG A 238 -14.41 25.56 -2.15
CA ARG A 238 -15.30 26.05 -1.10
C ARG A 238 -14.72 25.67 0.26
N VAL A 239 -14.35 26.67 1.05
CA VAL A 239 -13.78 26.50 2.38
C VAL A 239 -14.82 26.86 3.43
N ASP A 240 -15.29 25.89 4.20
CA ASP A 240 -16.22 26.06 5.31
C ASP A 240 -15.46 25.87 6.63
N THR A 241 -15.61 26.81 7.55
CA THR A 241 -15.09 26.69 8.92
C THR A 241 -16.21 26.30 9.87
N TYR A 242 -15.92 25.38 10.78
CA TYR A 242 -16.92 24.91 11.75
C TYR A 242 -16.25 24.61 13.11
N ARG A 243 -17.09 24.41 14.12
CA ARG A 243 -16.61 24.06 15.46
C ARG A 243 -16.28 22.58 15.50
N ALA A 244 -15.06 22.29 15.94
CA ALA A 244 -14.66 20.92 16.19
C ALA A 244 -15.58 20.26 17.21
N SER A 245 -16.10 19.08 16.88
CA SER A 245 -16.89 18.25 17.80
C SER A 245 -16.02 17.07 18.23
N GLY A 246 -15.52 17.07 19.45
CA GLY A 246 -14.69 15.98 19.99
C GLY A 246 -14.51 16.10 21.50
N ALA A 247 -14.03 15.05 22.15
CA ALA A 247 -13.72 14.98 23.57
C ALA A 247 -12.49 15.85 23.91
N GLY A 248 -12.66 17.15 23.88
CA GLY A 248 -11.64 18.15 24.23
C GLY A 248 -12.23 19.21 25.14
N GLY A 249 -11.47 19.67 26.14
CA GLY A 249 -11.93 20.59 27.17
C GLY A 249 -12.52 21.91 26.63
N GLN A 250 -13.04 22.72 27.54
CA GLN A 250 -13.84 23.95 27.32
C GLN A 250 -13.32 24.95 26.24
N HIS A 251 -12.06 24.82 25.79
CA HIS A 251 -11.43 25.68 24.77
C HIS A 251 -11.66 25.20 23.34
N VAL A 252 -11.83 23.90 23.11
CA VAL A 252 -12.05 23.30 21.77
C VAL A 252 -13.43 23.64 21.24
N ASN A 253 -14.41 23.80 22.13
CA ASN A 253 -15.80 24.10 21.79
C ASN A 253 -16.09 25.60 21.56
N LYS A 254 -15.10 26.49 21.63
CA LYS A 254 -15.31 27.95 21.51
C LYS A 254 -14.71 28.57 20.25
N THR A 255 -13.83 27.86 19.52
CA THR A 255 -13.16 28.39 18.33
C THR A 255 -13.52 27.56 17.10
N ASP A 256 -13.89 28.24 16.01
CA ASP A 256 -14.16 27.62 14.71
C ASP A 256 -12.82 27.29 14.03
N SER A 257 -12.07 26.32 14.58
CA SER A 257 -10.73 25.92 14.10
C SER A 257 -10.77 24.78 13.09
N ALA A 258 -11.87 24.03 13.03
CA ALA A 258 -12.04 22.96 12.06
C ALA A 258 -12.33 23.52 10.66
N ILE A 259 -11.72 22.91 9.66
CA ILE A 259 -11.85 23.29 8.26
C ILE A 259 -12.37 22.14 7.44
N ARG A 260 -13.33 22.44 6.58
CA ARG A 260 -13.81 21.58 5.50
C ARG A 260 -13.51 22.27 4.18
N ILE A 261 -12.81 21.58 3.28
CA ILE A 261 -12.56 22.04 1.93
C ILE A 261 -13.32 21.13 0.97
N THR A 262 -14.13 21.73 0.12
CA THR A 262 -14.83 21.05 -0.97
C THR A 262 -14.22 21.54 -2.29
N HIS A 263 -13.72 20.64 -3.09
CA HIS A 263 -13.31 20.94 -4.46
C HIS A 263 -14.53 20.85 -5.38
N LEU A 264 -14.98 21.99 -5.89
CA LEU A 264 -16.26 22.13 -6.61
C LEU A 264 -16.31 21.26 -7.89
N PRO A 265 -15.23 21.18 -8.73
CA PRO A 265 -15.28 20.40 -9.96
C PRO A 265 -15.40 18.89 -9.75
N THR A 266 -14.78 18.35 -8.67
CA THR A 266 -14.75 16.91 -8.41
C THR A 266 -15.67 16.49 -7.27
N ASN A 267 -16.28 17.44 -6.54
CA ASN A 267 -17.04 17.22 -5.31
C ASN A 267 -16.26 16.48 -4.20
N ILE A 268 -14.95 16.47 -4.27
CA ILE A 268 -14.10 15.88 -3.22
C ILE A 268 -14.16 16.79 -1.99
N VAL A 269 -14.45 16.19 -0.84
CA VAL A 269 -14.54 16.86 0.46
C VAL A 269 -13.45 16.33 1.37
N VAL A 270 -12.68 17.24 1.96
CA VAL A 270 -11.70 16.94 3.00
C VAL A 270 -11.97 17.77 4.24
N GLN A 271 -11.67 17.22 5.41
CA GLN A 271 -11.88 17.88 6.70
C GLN A 271 -10.62 17.73 7.55
N CYS A 272 -10.26 18.79 8.29
CA CYS A 272 -9.17 18.75 9.26
C CYS A 272 -9.53 19.57 10.50
N GLN A 273 -9.39 18.97 11.70
CA GLN A 273 -9.64 19.62 12.98
C GLN A 273 -8.57 19.32 14.04
N ASN A 274 -7.40 18.86 13.59
CA ASN A 274 -6.36 18.30 14.45
C ASN A 274 -5.58 19.36 15.26
N ASP A 275 -5.49 20.60 14.78
CA ASP A 275 -4.76 21.68 15.44
C ASP A 275 -5.72 22.76 15.93
N ARG A 276 -5.27 23.50 16.98
CA ARG A 276 -5.96 24.71 17.46
C ARG A 276 -5.83 25.88 16.48
N SER A 277 -4.87 25.80 15.57
CA SER A 277 -4.61 26.80 14.54
C SER A 277 -5.40 26.49 13.28
N GLN A 278 -6.34 27.36 12.92
CA GLN A 278 -7.08 27.32 11.68
C GLN A 278 -6.17 27.28 10.44
N HIS A 279 -5.05 28.03 10.48
CA HIS A 279 -4.08 28.04 9.36
C HIS A 279 -3.39 26.68 9.15
N ARG A 280 -3.02 26.00 10.23
CA ARG A 280 -2.42 24.66 10.14
C ARG A 280 -3.44 23.64 9.64
N ASN A 281 -4.66 23.68 10.14
CA ASN A 281 -5.73 22.81 9.66
C ASN A 281 -6.03 23.05 8.17
N ARG A 282 -5.98 24.32 7.70
CA ARG A 282 -6.14 24.64 6.28
C ARG A 282 -5.01 24.08 5.43
N ALA A 283 -3.75 24.22 5.86
CA ALA A 283 -2.62 23.68 5.14
C ALA A 283 -2.69 22.15 5.05
N THR A 284 -3.00 21.47 6.17
CA THR A 284 -3.17 20.02 6.20
C THR A 284 -4.32 19.57 5.32
N ALA A 285 -5.47 20.25 5.38
CA ALA A 285 -6.63 19.93 4.53
C ALA A 285 -6.32 20.14 3.04
N LEU A 286 -5.56 21.16 2.66
CA LEU A 286 -5.10 21.36 1.27
C LEU A 286 -4.19 20.24 0.81
N ASN A 287 -3.26 19.78 1.64
CA ASN A 287 -2.40 18.64 1.30
C ASN A 287 -3.21 17.34 1.15
N MET A 288 -4.20 17.12 2.01
CA MET A 288 -5.14 16.01 1.87
C MET A 288 -5.95 16.10 0.57
N LEU A 289 -6.39 17.29 0.18
CA LEU A 289 -7.11 17.51 -1.07
C LEU A 289 -6.21 17.24 -2.29
N LYS A 290 -4.97 17.75 -2.27
CA LYS A 290 -3.98 17.49 -3.33
C LYS A 290 -3.77 15.98 -3.50
N ALA A 291 -3.57 15.25 -2.41
CA ALA A 291 -3.39 13.80 -2.44
C ALA A 291 -4.60 13.06 -3.06
N ARG A 292 -5.82 13.46 -2.73
CA ARG A 292 -7.03 12.86 -3.32
C ARG A 292 -7.21 13.20 -4.80
N LEU A 293 -6.87 14.42 -5.21
CA LEU A 293 -6.92 14.83 -6.61
C LEU A 293 -5.88 14.07 -7.44
N TYR A 294 -4.69 13.84 -6.87
CA TYR A 294 -3.64 13.05 -7.50
C TYR A 294 -4.08 11.59 -7.72
N GLU A 295 -4.67 10.97 -6.71
CA GLU A 295 -5.22 9.61 -6.83
C GLU A 295 -6.30 9.53 -7.93
N LEU A 296 -7.18 10.52 -7.97
CA LEU A 296 -8.19 10.61 -9.03
C LEU A 296 -7.57 10.73 -10.43
N GLU A 297 -6.48 11.49 -10.56
CA GLU A 297 -5.78 11.65 -11.84
C GLU A 297 -5.03 10.39 -12.23
N LEU A 298 -4.40 9.69 -11.26
CA LEU A 298 -3.80 8.38 -11.49
C LEU A 298 -4.85 7.35 -11.93
N GLN A 299 -5.99 7.30 -11.26
CA GLN A 299 -7.09 6.42 -11.67
C GLN A 299 -7.57 6.72 -13.08
N LYS A 300 -7.74 7.99 -13.44
CA LYS A 300 -8.13 8.38 -14.82
C LYS A 300 -7.09 7.96 -15.85
N ARG A 301 -5.80 8.07 -15.54
CA ARG A 301 -4.72 7.62 -16.43
C ARG A 301 -4.72 6.09 -16.56
N GLU A 302 -4.88 5.37 -15.46
CA GLU A 302 -5.02 3.91 -15.45
C GLU A 302 -6.29 3.46 -16.17
N GLU A 303 -7.43 4.13 -15.98
CA GLU A 303 -8.69 3.87 -16.69
C GLU A 303 -8.55 4.17 -18.19
N ALA A 304 -7.93 5.28 -18.58
CA ALA A 304 -7.67 5.59 -19.97
C ALA A 304 -6.73 4.59 -20.65
N ALA A 305 -5.74 4.06 -19.91
CA ALA A 305 -4.88 2.99 -20.39
C ALA A 305 -5.62 1.65 -20.50
N ASN A 306 -6.53 1.36 -19.55
CA ASN A 306 -7.36 0.15 -19.55
C ASN A 306 -8.55 0.23 -20.53
N ASP A 307 -9.15 1.41 -20.76
CA ASP A 307 -10.18 1.64 -21.77
C ASP A 307 -9.63 1.50 -23.21
N ALA A 308 -8.37 1.82 -23.40
CA ALA A 308 -7.67 1.47 -24.63
C ALA A 308 -7.45 -0.04 -24.80
N ALA A 309 -7.50 -0.81 -23.71
CA ALA A 309 -7.29 -2.26 -23.69
C ALA A 309 -8.58 -3.10 -23.53
N SER A 310 -9.67 -2.56 -22.96
CA SER A 310 -10.90 -3.35 -22.73
C SER A 310 -12.18 -2.49 -22.75
N SER A 311 -12.87 -2.51 -23.87
CA SER A 311 -14.29 -2.19 -23.90
C SER A 311 -15.08 -3.27 -23.17
N LYS A 312 -15.63 -2.94 -22.00
CA LYS A 312 -16.66 -3.63 -21.19
C LYS A 312 -16.19 -4.13 -19.82
N THR A 313 -16.49 -3.39 -18.79
CA THR A 313 -17.25 -3.93 -17.63
C THR A 313 -17.71 -2.78 -16.72
N ASP A 314 -19.01 -2.77 -16.42
CA ASP A 314 -19.69 -1.79 -15.55
C ASP A 314 -19.06 -1.71 -14.15
N ILE A 315 -18.76 -0.50 -13.71
CA ILE A 315 -18.37 -0.19 -12.33
C ILE A 315 -19.64 -0.01 -11.51
N GLY A 316 -20.10 -1.11 -10.90
CA GLY A 316 -21.20 -1.09 -9.92
C GLY A 316 -20.69 -0.86 -8.50
N TRP A 317 -21.38 -0.03 -7.73
CA TRP A 317 -21.34 0.06 -6.26
C TRP A 317 -21.45 -1.33 -5.64
N GLY A 318 -20.35 -1.98 -5.20
CA GLY A 318 -20.45 -3.31 -4.60
C GLY A 318 -19.17 -4.11 -4.51
N ASN A 319 -18.02 -3.55 -4.81
CA ASN A 319 -16.76 -4.30 -4.74
C ASN A 319 -16.32 -4.48 -3.28
N GLN A 320 -16.94 -5.51 -2.64
CA GLN A 320 -16.43 -6.01 -1.37
C GLN A 320 -15.08 -6.66 -1.65
N ILE A 321 -14.03 -6.12 -1.05
CA ILE A 321 -12.69 -6.68 -1.20
C ILE A 321 -12.47 -7.85 -0.24
N ARG A 322 -13.01 -7.76 1.00
CA ARG A 322 -12.77 -8.80 2.01
C ARG A 322 -13.99 -9.01 2.91
N SER A 323 -14.28 -10.28 3.23
CA SER A 323 -15.35 -10.69 4.12
C SER A 323 -14.78 -11.33 5.39
N TYR A 324 -15.23 -10.83 6.54
CA TYR A 324 -14.83 -11.29 7.88
C TYR A 324 -16.05 -11.95 8.52
N VAL A 325 -15.98 -13.25 8.75
CA VAL A 325 -17.03 -14.04 9.40
C VAL A 325 -16.52 -14.48 10.76
N LEU A 326 -17.19 -14.06 11.84
CA LEU A 326 -16.85 -14.44 13.21
C LEU A 326 -17.86 -15.44 13.81
N HIS A 327 -19.02 -15.62 13.14
CA HIS A 327 -20.05 -16.57 13.56
C HIS A 327 -20.90 -17.03 12.37
N PRO A 328 -21.22 -18.33 12.22
CA PRO A 328 -21.05 -19.45 13.17
C PRO A 328 -19.65 -20.08 13.14
N TYR A 329 -18.83 -19.77 12.18
CA TYR A 329 -17.43 -20.17 12.06
C TYR A 329 -16.56 -18.93 11.91
N GLN A 330 -15.25 -19.10 12.12
CA GLN A 330 -14.31 -17.99 11.93
C GLN A 330 -13.59 -18.15 10.58
N MET A 331 -13.66 -17.13 9.75
CA MET A 331 -12.99 -17.08 8.46
C MET A 331 -12.88 -15.65 7.97
N VAL A 332 -11.72 -15.31 7.44
CA VAL A 332 -11.53 -14.10 6.64
C VAL A 332 -11.19 -14.52 5.22
N LYS A 333 -11.93 -13.99 4.24
CA LYS A 333 -11.74 -14.28 2.83
C LYS A 333 -11.61 -13.00 2.02
N ASP A 334 -10.53 -12.91 1.25
CA ASP A 334 -10.39 -11.89 0.21
C ASP A 334 -11.12 -12.39 -1.05
N LEU A 335 -12.05 -11.57 -1.55
CA LEU A 335 -12.91 -11.95 -2.68
C LEU A 335 -12.22 -11.77 -4.03
N ARG A 336 -11.13 -11.03 -4.08
CA ARG A 336 -10.35 -10.76 -5.30
C ARG A 336 -9.35 -11.87 -5.59
N THR A 337 -8.67 -12.35 -4.53
CA THR A 337 -7.61 -13.36 -4.63
C THR A 337 -8.06 -14.75 -4.21
N SER A 338 -9.25 -14.86 -3.60
CA SER A 338 -9.79 -16.09 -3.01
C SER A 338 -8.98 -16.64 -1.84
N ILE A 339 -8.00 -15.91 -1.31
CA ILE A 339 -7.25 -16.32 -0.12
C ILE A 339 -8.15 -16.29 1.10
N GLU A 340 -8.02 -17.34 1.93
CA GLU A 340 -8.81 -17.55 3.13
C GLU A 340 -7.90 -17.82 4.35
N LYS A 341 -8.21 -17.20 5.49
CA LYS A 341 -7.59 -17.49 6.80
C LYS A 341 -8.65 -17.87 7.82
N GLY A 342 -8.50 -19.02 8.45
CA GLY A 342 -9.42 -19.49 9.50
C GLY A 342 -9.25 -18.77 10.85
N ASN A 343 -8.08 -18.17 11.11
CA ASN A 343 -7.84 -17.40 12.32
C ASN A 343 -8.21 -15.92 12.13
N ALA A 344 -9.51 -15.64 12.20
CA ALA A 344 -10.01 -14.29 12.06
C ALA A 344 -9.50 -13.34 13.16
N GLY A 345 -9.20 -13.85 14.34
CA GLY A 345 -8.63 -13.06 15.44
C GLY A 345 -7.24 -12.54 15.12
N ALA A 346 -6.35 -13.37 14.57
CA ALA A 346 -5.02 -12.94 14.14
C ALA A 346 -5.09 -11.87 13.05
N VAL A 347 -5.99 -12.03 12.07
CA VAL A 347 -6.20 -11.04 11.02
C VAL A 347 -6.64 -9.69 11.59
N LEU A 348 -7.61 -9.69 12.50
CA LEU A 348 -8.09 -8.48 13.18
C LEU A 348 -7.03 -7.86 14.13
N ASP A 349 -5.99 -8.62 14.47
CA ASP A 349 -4.84 -8.14 15.24
C ASP A 349 -3.62 -7.83 14.33
N GLY A 350 -3.86 -7.65 13.02
CA GLY A 350 -2.89 -7.12 12.06
C GLY A 350 -2.12 -8.16 11.25
N ASP A 351 -2.58 -9.41 11.15
CA ASP A 351 -1.98 -10.43 10.27
C ASP A 351 -2.57 -10.32 8.86
N LEU A 352 -2.14 -9.30 8.10
CA LEU A 352 -2.67 -8.97 6.78
C LEU A 352 -1.74 -9.32 5.62
N ASP A 353 -0.48 -9.68 5.89
CA ASP A 353 0.56 -9.77 4.88
C ASP A 353 0.15 -10.66 3.68
N ASP A 354 -0.35 -11.88 3.92
CA ASP A 354 -0.76 -12.78 2.83
C ASP A 354 -1.87 -12.20 1.94
N PHE A 355 -2.80 -11.43 2.52
CA PHE A 355 -3.86 -10.78 1.74
C PHE A 355 -3.34 -9.63 0.90
N VAL A 356 -2.46 -8.80 1.48
CA VAL A 356 -1.87 -7.65 0.81
C VAL A 356 -0.97 -8.13 -0.33
N GLU A 357 -0.09 -9.08 -0.06
CA GLU A 357 0.85 -9.65 -1.03
C GLU A 357 0.12 -10.29 -2.21
N ALA A 358 -0.87 -11.13 -1.94
CA ALA A 358 -1.66 -11.75 -2.99
C ALA A 358 -2.46 -10.74 -3.82
N SER A 359 -2.98 -9.69 -3.18
CA SER A 359 -3.71 -8.64 -3.89
C SER A 359 -2.79 -7.82 -4.79
N LEU A 360 -1.55 -7.55 -4.36
CA LEU A 360 -0.52 -6.91 -5.16
C LEU A 360 -0.12 -7.80 -6.35
N ALA A 361 0.13 -9.09 -6.10
CA ALA A 361 0.49 -10.05 -7.16
C ALA A 361 -0.62 -10.19 -8.22
N ALA A 362 -1.89 -10.26 -7.80
CA ALA A 362 -3.03 -10.34 -8.70
C ALA A 362 -3.16 -9.08 -9.58
N ARG A 363 -2.90 -7.89 -9.02
CA ARG A 363 -2.94 -6.62 -9.77
C ARG A 363 -1.86 -6.55 -10.86
N VAL A 364 -0.64 -7.00 -10.54
CA VAL A 364 0.46 -7.07 -11.53
C VAL A 364 0.15 -8.08 -12.63
N GLY A 365 -0.48 -9.23 -12.30
CA GLY A 365 -0.93 -10.21 -13.29
C GLY A 365 -1.98 -9.63 -14.24
N ALA A 366 -2.96 -8.91 -13.73
CA ALA A 366 -4.02 -8.31 -14.54
C ALA A 366 -3.52 -7.20 -15.48
N GLN A 367 -2.48 -6.46 -15.10
CA GLN A 367 -1.84 -5.45 -15.96
C GLN A 367 -1.03 -6.05 -17.12
N ARG A 368 -0.69 -7.33 -17.07
CA ARG A 368 0.06 -8.03 -18.12
C ARG A 368 -0.84 -8.67 -19.19
N ASP A 369 -2.07 -8.98 -18.83
CA ASP A 369 -3.05 -9.60 -19.73
C ASP A 369 -3.88 -8.56 -20.51
N SER A 370 -3.71 -7.28 -20.23
CA SER A 370 -4.30 -6.12 -20.91
C SER A 370 -3.29 -5.43 -21.83
#